data_3f5cff4c48dc02c7124430e210a673e0
#
_entry.id   3f5cff4c48dc02c7124430e210a673e0
#
_cell.length_a   1.000
_cell.length_b   1.000
_cell.length_c   1.000
_cell.angle_alpha   90.00
_cell.angle_beta   90.00
_cell.angle_gamma   90.00
#
_symmetry.space_group_name_H-M   'P 1'
#
loop_
_entity.id
_entity.type
_entity.pdbx_description
1 polymer ?
#
loop_
_entity_poly.entity_id
_entity_poly.type
_entity_poly.pdbx_seq_one_letter_code
_entity_poly.pdbx_strand_id
1 'polypeptide(L)'
;MLSPWAFRSASGHIMYHCMVTKGVTVKVLVIHNLRSGLRNGAVYDFIRSYAEQGDSVTIRSFGPDTELAPLLEDAAEYDFVVASGGDGTIASVSYELRNTGIPILPFPAGTANLLALNLFEPNESHALCKLVDEALTLDFDMGEIEATDGSKLGFTIMAGCGYDELIMRNATGNKHLLGDMAYFEAAFSNPKPQVSTFTLTIDGETVEVSGIGVVLANFSNCRDRKSVV
;
A
#
# COMPACT_ATOMS: atom_id res chain seq x y z
N MET A 1 1.52 -17.94 -23.03
CA MET A 1 1.24 -16.57 -23.51
C MET A 1 1.09 -15.72 -22.27
N LEU A 2 2.08 -14.88 -21.97
CA LEU A 2 1.99 -13.91 -20.90
C LEU A 2 1.12 -12.76 -21.44
N SER A 3 0.07 -12.42 -20.71
CA SER A 3 -0.82 -11.31 -21.07
C SER A 3 -0.06 -9.99 -20.99
N PRO A 4 -0.20 -9.08 -21.95
CA PRO A 4 0.43 -7.78 -21.88
C PRO A 4 -0.21 -6.95 -20.75
N TRP A 5 0.64 -6.39 -19.87
CA TRP A 5 0.25 -5.44 -18.85
C TRP A 5 0.63 -4.03 -19.33
N ALA A 6 -0.25 -3.09 -19.16
CA ALA A 6 0.06 -1.68 -19.36
C ALA A 6 0.22 -1.00 -18.00
N PHE A 7 1.34 -0.32 -17.80
CA PHE A 7 1.59 0.52 -16.62
C PHE A 7 1.34 1.97 -17.00
N ARG A 8 0.57 2.67 -16.22
CA ARG A 8 0.34 4.11 -16.36
C ARG A 8 0.67 4.81 -15.06
N SER A 9 1.24 6.00 -15.13
CA SER A 9 1.24 6.92 -14.01
C SER A 9 -0.16 7.50 -13.90
N ALA A 10 -0.88 7.17 -12.85
CA ALA A 10 -2.06 7.91 -12.45
C ALA A 10 -1.59 8.94 -11.42
N SER A 11 -1.75 10.22 -11.71
CA SER A 11 -1.54 11.28 -10.73
C SER A 11 -2.65 11.19 -9.69
N GLY A 12 -2.43 10.39 -8.67
CA GLY A 12 -3.26 10.30 -7.49
C GLY A 12 -2.49 10.94 -6.35
N HIS A 13 -2.99 12.05 -5.83
CA HIS A 13 -2.44 12.65 -4.63
C HIS A 13 -2.98 11.87 -3.43
N ILE A 14 -2.12 11.14 -2.73
CA ILE A 14 -2.39 10.76 -1.36
C ILE A 14 -1.93 11.94 -0.52
N MET A 15 -2.89 12.70 -0.01
CA MET A 15 -2.59 13.75 0.95
C MET A 15 -2.63 13.15 2.35
N TYR A 16 -1.55 13.20 3.07
CA TYR A 16 -1.59 13.10 4.51
C TYR A 16 -1.95 14.49 5.06
N HIS A 17 -3.23 14.82 5.10
CA HIS A 17 -3.67 16.09 5.66
C HIS A 17 -4.61 15.82 6.83
N CYS A 18 -4.22 16.20 8.02
CA CYS A 18 -5.13 16.39 9.12
C CYS A 18 -4.92 17.78 9.71
N MET A 19 -5.86 18.68 9.51
CA MET A 19 -5.93 19.92 10.29
C MET A 19 -6.69 19.63 11.57
N VAL A 20 -6.01 19.15 12.60
CA VAL A 20 -6.60 19.12 13.94
C VAL A 20 -6.45 20.51 14.54
N THR A 21 -7.46 21.36 14.36
CA THR A 21 -7.57 22.57 15.18
C THR A 21 -7.99 22.14 16.59
N LYS A 22 -7.15 22.43 17.59
CA LYS A 22 -7.49 22.18 19.01
C LYS A 22 -8.88 22.70 19.33
N GLY A 23 -9.78 21.79 19.77
CA GLY A 23 -11.16 22.13 20.15
C GLY A 23 -12.26 21.70 19.16
N VAL A 24 -11.91 21.03 18.06
CA VAL A 24 -12.85 20.41 17.12
C VAL A 24 -12.74 18.89 17.25
N THR A 25 -13.88 18.21 17.37
CA THR A 25 -13.95 16.74 17.37
C THR A 25 -13.54 16.21 16.02
N VAL A 26 -12.55 15.34 15.98
CA VAL A 26 -12.06 14.69 14.75
C VAL A 26 -12.89 13.44 14.45
N LYS A 27 -13.24 13.24 13.19
CA LYS A 27 -13.94 12.05 12.70
C LYS A 27 -12.97 11.17 11.94
N VAL A 28 -12.70 9.99 12.45
CA VAL A 28 -11.74 9.05 11.87
C VAL A 28 -12.47 7.83 11.32
N LEU A 29 -12.19 7.47 10.06
CA LEU A 29 -12.62 6.21 9.47
C LEU A 29 -11.45 5.23 9.44
N VAL A 30 -11.55 4.10 10.13
CA VAL A 30 -10.55 3.03 10.12
C VAL A 30 -11.02 1.89 9.22
N ILE A 31 -10.27 1.63 8.16
CA ILE A 31 -10.45 0.46 7.28
C ILE A 31 -9.44 -0.60 7.69
N HIS A 32 -9.92 -1.65 8.36
CA HIS A 32 -9.08 -2.67 8.97
C HIS A 32 -9.16 -4.00 8.23
N ASN A 33 -8.02 -4.49 7.74
CA ASN A 33 -7.92 -5.81 7.12
C ASN A 33 -7.74 -6.89 8.19
N LEU A 34 -8.76 -7.74 8.35
CA LEU A 34 -8.77 -8.84 9.32
C LEU A 34 -7.69 -9.91 9.10
N ARG A 35 -7.11 -9.97 7.88
CA ARG A 35 -6.01 -10.90 7.55
C ARG A 35 -4.63 -10.30 7.79
N SER A 36 -4.55 -9.04 8.15
CA SER A 36 -3.27 -8.39 8.41
C SER A 36 -2.69 -8.86 9.73
N GLY A 37 -1.56 -9.54 9.62
CA GLY A 37 -0.54 -9.80 10.61
C GLY A 37 -0.95 -10.24 12.01
N LEU A 38 0.07 -10.70 12.75
CA LEU A 38 -0.03 -11.14 14.17
C LEU A 38 -0.16 -9.97 15.18
N ARG A 39 -0.18 -8.70 14.73
CA ARG A 39 -0.20 -7.51 15.59
C ARG A 39 -1.49 -6.70 15.51
N ASN A 40 -2.62 -7.37 15.39
CA ASN A 40 -3.93 -6.73 15.26
C ASN A 40 -4.34 -5.85 16.47
N GLY A 41 -3.66 -5.96 17.61
CA GLY A 41 -3.99 -5.18 18.81
C GLY A 41 -3.63 -3.69 18.73
N ALA A 42 -2.57 -3.33 18.01
CA ALA A 42 -2.06 -1.95 17.99
C ALA A 42 -3.04 -0.93 17.38
N VAL A 43 -3.87 -1.34 16.43
CA VAL A 43 -4.91 -0.47 15.86
C VAL A 43 -5.96 -0.11 16.91
N TYR A 44 -6.30 -1.01 17.82
CA TYR A 44 -7.26 -0.73 18.89
C TYR A 44 -6.69 0.23 19.95
N ASP A 45 -5.38 0.19 20.20
CA ASP A 45 -4.72 1.16 21.07
C ASP A 45 -4.73 2.55 20.44
N PHE A 46 -4.50 2.64 19.13
CA PHE A 46 -4.63 3.87 18.35
C PHE A 46 -6.07 4.43 18.45
N ILE A 47 -7.07 3.60 18.19
CA ILE A 47 -8.49 3.97 18.28
C ILE A 47 -8.86 4.47 19.67
N ARG A 48 -8.39 3.79 20.72
CA ARG A 48 -8.64 4.18 22.11
C ARG A 48 -8.08 5.57 22.39
N SER A 49 -6.87 5.87 21.90
CA SER A 49 -6.24 7.18 22.09
C SER A 49 -7.08 8.31 21.52
N TYR A 50 -7.70 8.12 20.35
CA TYR A 50 -8.64 9.09 19.77
C TYR A 50 -9.95 9.17 20.54
N ALA A 51 -10.54 8.04 20.89
CA ALA A 51 -11.80 8.01 21.65
C ALA A 51 -11.67 8.68 23.04
N GLU A 52 -10.52 8.53 23.70
CA GLU A 52 -10.25 9.18 25.00
C GLU A 52 -10.11 10.71 24.87
N GLN A 53 -9.78 11.23 23.69
CA GLN A 53 -9.73 12.66 23.40
C GLN A 53 -11.12 13.25 23.08
N GLY A 54 -12.14 12.41 22.97
CA GLY A 54 -13.51 12.81 22.62
C GLY A 54 -13.79 12.81 21.13
N ASP A 55 -12.89 12.24 20.32
CA ASP A 55 -13.01 12.10 18.87
C ASP A 55 -13.95 10.97 18.47
N SER A 56 -14.47 11.03 17.26
CA SER A 56 -15.37 10.01 16.71
C SER A 56 -14.57 9.04 15.81
N VAL A 57 -14.57 7.75 16.15
CA VAL A 57 -13.90 6.73 15.36
C VAL A 57 -14.90 5.69 14.87
N THR A 58 -14.97 5.51 13.56
CA THR A 58 -15.73 4.44 12.90
C THR A 58 -14.75 3.38 12.39
N ILE A 59 -15.01 2.11 12.71
CA ILE A 59 -14.21 0.99 12.23
C ILE A 59 -15.02 0.17 11.25
N ARG A 60 -14.46 -0.08 10.07
CA ARG A 60 -14.97 -1.01 9.09
C ARG A 60 -13.90 -2.05 8.80
N SER A 61 -14.25 -3.31 9.07
CA SER A 61 -13.33 -4.42 8.83
C SER A 61 -13.70 -5.15 7.56
N PHE A 62 -12.69 -5.65 6.85
CA PHE A 62 -12.90 -6.41 5.63
C PHE A 62 -12.03 -7.66 5.58
N GLY A 63 -12.49 -8.63 4.79
CA GLY A 63 -11.81 -9.89 4.49
C GLY A 63 -11.58 -10.06 2.99
N PRO A 64 -11.16 -11.27 2.55
CA PRO A 64 -10.75 -11.52 1.16
C PRO A 64 -11.84 -11.26 0.12
N ASP A 65 -13.09 -11.51 0.48
CA ASP A 65 -14.24 -11.46 -0.43
C ASP A 65 -15.06 -10.17 -0.26
N THR A 66 -14.52 -9.17 0.45
CA THR A 66 -15.18 -7.90 0.70
C THR A 66 -14.66 -6.85 -0.26
N GLU A 67 -15.55 -6.22 -1.01
CA GLU A 67 -15.22 -5.06 -1.84
C GLU A 67 -14.93 -3.83 -0.95
N LEU A 68 -13.91 -3.06 -1.30
CA LEU A 68 -13.51 -1.87 -0.55
C LEU A 68 -14.38 -0.65 -0.86
N ALA A 69 -14.80 -0.48 -2.11
CA ALA A 69 -15.53 0.70 -2.54
C ALA A 69 -16.77 1.00 -1.66
N PRO A 70 -17.66 0.02 -1.31
CA PRO A 70 -18.78 0.27 -0.41
C PRO A 70 -18.37 0.70 1.01
N LEU A 71 -17.18 0.32 1.46
CA LEU A 71 -16.68 0.71 2.78
C LEU A 71 -16.16 2.16 2.83
N LEU A 72 -16.01 2.78 1.67
CA LEU A 72 -15.41 4.10 1.50
C LEU A 72 -16.38 5.12 0.89
N GLU A 73 -17.65 4.75 0.64
CA GLU A 73 -18.65 5.60 -0.02
C GLU A 73 -18.85 6.96 0.67
N ASP A 74 -18.82 6.97 1.99
CA ASP A 74 -18.99 8.16 2.84
C ASP A 74 -17.66 8.68 3.42
N ALA A 75 -16.53 8.27 2.87
CA ALA A 75 -15.21 8.66 3.38
C ALA A 75 -15.02 10.19 3.44
N ALA A 76 -15.70 10.94 2.59
CA ALA A 76 -15.72 12.41 2.60
C ALA A 76 -16.37 13.04 3.85
N GLU A 77 -17.09 12.26 4.66
CA GLU A 77 -17.68 12.73 5.93
C GLU A 77 -16.69 12.67 7.10
N TYR A 78 -15.51 12.10 6.87
CA TYR A 78 -14.42 11.93 7.84
C TYR A 78 -13.27 12.89 7.54
N ASP A 79 -12.56 13.28 8.59
CA ASP A 79 -11.40 14.16 8.45
C ASP A 79 -10.20 13.42 7.84
N PHE A 80 -10.07 12.13 8.11
CA PHE A 80 -9.10 11.26 7.44
C PHE A 80 -9.49 9.77 7.55
N VAL A 81 -8.84 8.96 6.71
CA VAL A 81 -8.99 7.50 6.66
C VAL A 81 -7.72 6.82 7.14
N VAL A 82 -7.84 5.86 8.06
CA VAL A 82 -6.74 5.00 8.49
C VAL A 82 -6.81 3.69 7.69
N ALA A 83 -5.80 3.42 6.89
CA ALA A 83 -5.65 2.16 6.17
C ALA A 83 -4.84 1.17 7.01
N SER A 84 -5.53 0.34 7.80
CA SER A 84 -4.90 -0.63 8.72
C SER A 84 -4.69 -1.98 8.07
N GLY A 85 -3.45 -2.26 7.71
CA GLY A 85 -3.07 -3.48 7.01
C GLY A 85 -1.61 -3.51 6.58
N GLY A 86 -1.27 -4.41 5.67
CA GLY A 86 0.01 -4.42 4.97
C GLY A 86 0.00 -3.52 3.73
N ASP A 87 1.12 -3.46 3.01
CA ASP A 87 1.32 -2.60 1.84
C ASP A 87 0.22 -2.76 0.78
N GLY A 88 -0.27 -3.98 0.54
CA GLY A 88 -1.38 -4.23 -0.38
C GLY A 88 -2.70 -3.62 0.09
N THR A 89 -3.01 -3.66 1.39
CA THR A 89 -4.20 -3.01 1.96
C THR A 89 -4.12 -1.51 1.78
N ILE A 90 -2.98 -0.93 2.13
CA ILE A 90 -2.74 0.51 2.00
C ILE A 90 -2.87 0.93 0.54
N ALA A 91 -2.24 0.19 -0.38
CA ALA A 91 -2.34 0.48 -1.82
C ALA A 91 -3.79 0.44 -2.32
N SER A 92 -4.58 -0.56 -1.91
CA SER A 92 -5.98 -0.69 -2.33
C SER A 92 -6.85 0.45 -1.81
N VAL A 93 -6.77 0.78 -0.51
CA VAL A 93 -7.51 1.89 0.08
C VAL A 93 -7.11 3.23 -0.57
N SER A 94 -5.81 3.43 -0.79
CA SER A 94 -5.29 4.63 -1.44
C SER A 94 -5.76 4.75 -2.88
N TYR A 95 -5.85 3.64 -3.59
CA TYR A 95 -6.32 3.63 -4.97
C TYR A 95 -7.82 3.98 -5.08
N GLU A 96 -8.65 3.50 -4.16
CA GLU A 96 -10.06 3.87 -4.10
C GLU A 96 -10.26 5.36 -3.78
N LEU A 97 -9.43 5.92 -2.91
CA LEU A 97 -9.51 7.33 -2.49
C LEU A 97 -8.65 8.29 -3.34
N ARG A 98 -8.04 7.80 -4.44
CA ARG A 98 -7.21 8.65 -5.31
C ARG A 98 -8.00 9.86 -5.84
N ASN A 99 -7.35 11.00 -5.92
CA ASN A 99 -7.93 12.25 -6.43
C ASN A 99 -9.14 12.80 -5.63
N THR A 100 -9.44 12.26 -4.45
CA THR A 100 -10.54 12.77 -3.59
C THR A 100 -10.07 13.89 -2.67
N GLY A 101 -8.77 14.01 -2.43
CA GLY A 101 -8.20 14.93 -1.44
C GLY A 101 -8.40 14.47 0.01
N ILE A 102 -8.96 13.27 0.23
CA ILE A 102 -9.15 12.72 1.57
C ILE A 102 -7.80 12.22 2.10
N PRO A 103 -7.34 12.70 3.27
CA PRO A 103 -6.10 12.25 3.86
C PRO A 103 -6.12 10.78 4.26
N ILE A 104 -5.02 10.07 4.06
CA ILE A 104 -4.89 8.66 4.42
C ILE A 104 -3.71 8.49 5.36
N LEU A 105 -3.93 7.84 6.49
CA LEU A 105 -2.88 7.39 7.39
C LEU A 105 -2.61 5.90 7.14
N PRO A 106 -1.44 5.51 6.61
CA PRO A 106 -1.04 4.12 6.58
C PRO A 106 -0.81 3.61 8.01
N PHE A 107 -1.54 2.57 8.42
CA PHE A 107 -1.30 1.95 9.72
C PHE A 107 -0.59 0.61 9.52
N PRO A 108 0.69 0.48 9.94
CA PRO A 108 1.54 -0.66 9.61
C PRO A 108 1.14 -1.91 10.41
N ALA A 109 0.16 -2.66 9.92
CA ALA A 109 -0.31 -3.91 10.51
C ALA A 109 0.10 -5.17 9.70
N GLY A 110 0.86 -5.02 8.64
CA GLY A 110 1.37 -6.10 7.79
C GLY A 110 2.73 -6.64 8.23
N THR A 111 3.34 -7.45 7.37
CA THR A 111 4.66 -8.08 7.61
C THR A 111 5.81 -7.15 7.27
N ALA A 112 5.84 -6.56 6.07
CA ALA A 112 6.94 -5.73 5.59
C ALA A 112 6.72 -4.24 5.87
N ASN A 113 5.51 -3.73 5.63
CA ASN A 113 5.11 -2.33 5.84
C ASN A 113 6.10 -1.34 5.18
N LEU A 114 6.46 -1.64 3.93
CA LEU A 114 7.49 -0.89 3.21
C LEU A 114 7.11 0.56 2.99
N LEU A 115 5.82 0.87 2.80
CA LEU A 115 5.37 2.25 2.64
C LEU A 115 5.64 3.06 3.92
N ALA A 116 5.20 2.55 5.08
CA ALA A 116 5.44 3.20 6.37
C ALA A 116 6.94 3.39 6.65
N LEU A 117 7.77 2.40 6.29
CA LEU A 117 9.23 2.51 6.39
C LEU A 117 9.82 3.60 5.50
N ASN A 118 9.34 3.73 4.25
CA ASN A 118 9.80 4.75 3.32
C ASN A 118 9.35 6.16 3.72
N LEU A 119 8.18 6.28 4.35
CA LEU A 119 7.65 7.52 4.87
C LEU A 119 8.20 7.87 6.27
N PHE A 120 9.06 7.02 6.83
CA PHE A 120 9.61 7.19 8.19
C PHE A 120 8.55 7.23 9.29
N GLU A 121 7.41 6.59 9.04
CA GLU A 121 6.34 6.51 10.02
C GLU A 121 6.77 5.74 11.27
N PRO A 122 6.36 6.21 12.45
CA PRO A 122 6.61 5.47 13.69
C PRO A 122 5.76 4.20 13.75
N ASN A 123 6.31 3.16 14.37
CA ASN A 123 5.61 1.88 14.56
C ASN A 123 4.69 1.87 15.80
N GLU A 124 4.75 2.89 16.63
CA GLU A 124 4.01 2.96 17.89
C GLU A 124 2.72 3.77 17.72
N SER A 125 1.60 3.23 18.19
CA SER A 125 0.27 3.87 18.05
C SER A 125 0.24 5.30 18.58
N HIS A 126 0.86 5.55 19.75
CA HIS A 126 0.91 6.90 20.32
C HIS A 126 1.72 7.90 19.48
N ALA A 127 2.81 7.44 18.85
CA ALA A 127 3.60 8.27 17.98
C ALA A 127 2.89 8.57 16.65
N LEU A 128 2.08 7.62 16.16
CA LEU A 128 1.19 7.84 15.01
C LEU A 128 0.09 8.89 15.33
N CYS A 129 -0.50 8.85 16.54
CA CYS A 129 -1.42 9.89 16.96
C CYS A 129 -0.77 11.28 16.93
N LYS A 130 0.44 11.42 17.44
CA LYS A 130 1.19 12.68 17.38
C LYS A 130 1.46 13.15 15.97
N LEU A 131 1.80 12.24 15.06
CA LEU A 131 2.02 12.57 13.65
C LEU A 131 0.78 13.19 13.03
N VAL A 132 -0.40 12.64 13.35
CA VAL A 132 -1.68 13.18 12.89
C VAL A 132 -1.97 14.54 13.54
N ASP A 133 -1.72 14.67 14.85
CA ASP A 133 -1.93 15.94 15.59
C ASP A 133 -1.02 17.07 15.08
N GLU A 134 0.17 16.75 14.57
CA GLU A 134 1.10 17.69 13.94
C GLU A 134 0.68 18.08 12.52
N ALA A 135 -0.35 17.46 11.98
CA ALA A 135 -0.95 17.74 10.67
C ALA A 135 0.08 17.77 9.51
N LEU A 136 1.08 16.89 9.55
CA LEU A 136 2.05 16.74 8.49
C LEU A 136 1.43 15.96 7.33
N THR A 137 1.44 16.55 6.14
CA THR A 137 0.87 15.94 4.94
C THR A 137 1.90 15.87 3.83
N LEU A 138 1.80 14.83 3.03
CA LEU A 138 2.64 14.60 1.87
C LEU A 138 1.76 14.23 0.69
N ASP A 139 1.88 14.99 -0.39
CA ASP A 139 1.31 14.57 -1.67
C ASP A 139 2.12 13.42 -2.24
N PHE A 140 1.40 12.43 -2.74
CA PHE A 140 2.01 11.16 -3.07
C PHE A 140 1.43 10.60 -4.37
N ASP A 141 2.30 10.32 -5.32
CA ASP A 141 1.90 9.69 -6.58
C ASP A 141 1.68 8.19 -6.44
N MET A 142 0.69 7.67 -7.16
CA MET A 142 0.42 6.25 -7.29
C MET A 142 0.67 5.78 -8.71
N GLY A 143 1.19 4.57 -8.85
CA GLY A 143 1.17 3.87 -10.12
C GLY A 143 -0.13 3.09 -10.32
N GLU A 144 -0.56 2.95 -11.58
CA GLU A 144 -1.69 2.11 -11.98
C GLU A 144 -1.21 0.99 -12.91
N ILE A 145 -1.70 -0.22 -12.66
CA ILE A 145 -1.53 -1.38 -13.52
C ILE A 145 -2.88 -1.67 -14.16
N GLU A 146 -2.91 -1.75 -15.48
CA GLU A 146 -4.09 -2.17 -16.24
C GLU A 146 -3.80 -3.53 -16.87
N ALA A 147 -4.63 -4.51 -16.55
CA ALA A 147 -4.57 -5.84 -17.13
C ALA A 147 -5.30 -5.89 -18.48
N THR A 148 -5.05 -6.94 -19.27
CA THR A 148 -5.68 -7.13 -20.58
C THR A 148 -7.19 -7.31 -20.55
N ASP A 149 -7.75 -7.71 -19.43
CA ASP A 149 -9.19 -7.80 -19.19
C ASP A 149 -9.82 -6.46 -18.78
N GLY A 150 -9.01 -5.40 -18.71
CA GLY A 150 -9.43 -4.06 -18.33
C GLY A 150 -9.45 -3.85 -16.80
N SER A 151 -9.13 -4.84 -15.99
CA SER A 151 -9.02 -4.67 -14.53
C SER A 151 -7.83 -3.77 -14.19
N LYS A 152 -8.01 -2.96 -13.15
CA LYS A 152 -7.02 -1.96 -12.73
C LYS A 152 -6.66 -2.15 -11.27
N LEU A 153 -5.39 -1.99 -10.98
CA LEU A 153 -4.83 -2.05 -9.62
C LEU A 153 -3.87 -0.88 -9.40
N GLY A 154 -3.96 -0.28 -8.22
CA GLY A 154 -3.00 0.74 -7.80
C GLY A 154 -1.82 0.12 -7.06
N PHE A 155 -0.64 0.74 -7.19
CA PHE A 155 0.51 0.43 -6.36
C PHE A 155 1.15 1.69 -5.79
N THR A 156 1.62 1.59 -4.57
CA THR A 156 2.24 2.70 -3.83
C THR A 156 3.75 2.64 -3.83
N ILE A 157 4.32 1.44 -3.84
CA ILE A 157 5.77 1.22 -3.68
C ILE A 157 6.40 0.83 -5.00
N MET A 158 6.02 -0.31 -5.52
CA MET A 158 6.55 -0.85 -6.76
C MET A 158 5.57 -1.81 -7.41
N ALA A 159 5.72 -1.97 -8.72
CA ALA A 159 5.09 -3.00 -9.50
C ALA A 159 6.07 -3.59 -10.50
N GLY A 160 5.98 -4.89 -10.72
CA GLY A 160 6.84 -5.60 -11.66
C GLY A 160 6.05 -6.52 -12.58
N CYS A 161 6.59 -6.78 -13.76
CA CYS A 161 6.10 -7.80 -14.65
C CYS A 161 7.24 -8.63 -15.24
N GLY A 162 6.93 -9.85 -15.66
CA GLY A 162 7.91 -10.80 -16.18
C GLY A 162 8.45 -11.73 -15.10
N TYR A 163 9.77 -11.93 -15.05
CA TYR A 163 10.39 -12.87 -14.12
C TYR A 163 10.18 -12.52 -12.63
N ASP A 164 10.18 -11.25 -12.31
CA ASP A 164 9.94 -10.77 -10.95
C ASP A 164 8.51 -11.13 -10.48
N GLU A 165 7.51 -10.94 -11.33
CA GLU A 165 6.12 -11.34 -11.05
C GLU A 165 6.01 -12.86 -10.83
N LEU A 166 6.73 -13.65 -11.61
CA LEU A 166 6.75 -15.11 -11.47
C LEU A 166 7.34 -15.54 -10.11
N ILE A 167 8.43 -14.90 -9.68
CA ILE A 167 9.05 -15.14 -8.37
C ILE A 167 8.06 -14.78 -7.25
N MET A 168 7.46 -13.59 -7.31
CA MET A 168 6.51 -13.12 -6.29
C MET A 168 5.27 -14.00 -6.19
N ARG A 169 4.74 -14.47 -7.32
CA ARG A 169 3.59 -15.39 -7.36
C ARG A 169 3.92 -16.72 -6.68
N ASN A 170 5.08 -17.28 -6.94
CA ASN A 170 5.52 -18.55 -6.34
C ASN A 170 5.83 -18.38 -4.83
N ALA A 171 6.40 -17.24 -4.44
CA ALA A 171 6.68 -16.93 -3.04
C ALA A 171 5.39 -16.76 -2.21
N THR A 172 4.34 -16.20 -2.79
CA THR A 172 3.06 -15.95 -2.08
C THR A 172 2.38 -17.27 -1.68
N GLY A 173 2.54 -18.33 -2.46
CA GLY A 173 2.01 -19.67 -2.12
C GLY A 173 2.66 -20.29 -0.86
N ASN A 174 3.89 -19.91 -0.53
CA ASN A 174 4.68 -20.50 0.56
C ASN A 174 4.91 -19.55 1.75
N LYS A 175 4.37 -18.34 1.73
CA LYS A 175 4.58 -17.30 2.75
C LYS A 175 4.29 -17.75 4.20
N HIS A 176 3.33 -18.66 4.38
CA HIS A 176 2.96 -19.15 5.70
C HIS A 176 4.01 -20.06 6.36
N LEU A 177 4.95 -20.59 5.58
CA LEU A 177 5.93 -21.58 6.05
C LEU A 177 7.37 -21.05 6.10
N LEU A 178 7.76 -20.12 5.23
CA LEU A 178 9.16 -19.81 4.97
C LEU A 178 9.55 -18.32 5.07
N GLY A 179 8.57 -17.41 5.26
CA GLY A 179 8.86 -15.97 5.36
C GLY A 179 9.69 -15.45 4.16
N ASP A 180 10.75 -14.68 4.43
CA ASP A 180 11.63 -14.10 3.40
C ASP A 180 12.38 -15.16 2.57
N MET A 181 12.56 -16.38 3.13
CA MET A 181 13.17 -17.50 2.42
C MET A 181 12.34 -17.99 1.23
N ALA A 182 11.00 -17.78 1.26
CA ALA A 182 10.12 -18.18 0.16
C ALA A 182 10.48 -17.45 -1.17
N TYR A 183 10.95 -16.21 -1.09
CA TYR A 183 11.39 -15.46 -2.26
C TYR A 183 12.63 -16.10 -2.91
N PHE A 184 13.63 -16.46 -2.09
CA PHE A 184 14.84 -17.11 -2.57
C PHE A 184 14.57 -18.50 -3.14
N GLU A 185 13.72 -19.30 -2.47
CA GLU A 185 13.33 -20.62 -2.96
C GLU A 185 12.60 -20.53 -4.32
N ALA A 186 11.68 -19.57 -4.47
CA ALA A 186 10.98 -19.32 -5.72
C ALA A 186 11.93 -18.91 -6.85
N ALA A 187 12.94 -18.08 -6.56
CA ALA A 187 13.97 -17.69 -7.51
C ALA A 187 14.83 -18.88 -7.95
N PHE A 188 15.23 -19.76 -7.03
CA PHE A 188 16.01 -20.97 -7.34
C PHE A 188 15.19 -22.03 -8.09
N SER A 189 13.89 -22.11 -7.87
CA SER A 189 13.00 -23.05 -8.54
C SER A 189 12.76 -22.72 -10.02
N ASN A 190 13.07 -21.50 -10.46
CA ASN A 190 12.92 -21.03 -11.84
C ASN A 190 14.27 -20.53 -12.42
N PRO A 191 15.24 -21.43 -12.68
CA PRO A 191 16.60 -21.04 -13.06
C PRO A 191 16.74 -20.49 -14.48
N LYS A 192 15.69 -20.53 -15.30
CA LYS A 192 15.72 -20.06 -16.70
C LYS A 192 14.63 -19.01 -16.93
N PRO A 193 14.92 -17.72 -16.66
CA PRO A 193 13.98 -16.64 -16.98
C PRO A 193 13.76 -16.57 -18.49
N GLN A 194 12.50 -16.42 -18.89
CA GLN A 194 12.14 -16.17 -20.27
C GLN A 194 12.43 -14.70 -20.61
N VAL A 195 13.15 -14.47 -21.69
CA VAL A 195 13.32 -13.13 -22.24
C VAL A 195 12.05 -12.72 -22.98
N SER A 196 11.54 -11.55 -22.65
CA SER A 196 10.36 -10.95 -23.26
C SER A 196 10.70 -9.57 -23.82
N THR A 197 9.93 -9.09 -24.78
CA THR A 197 10.05 -7.72 -25.28
C THR A 197 9.05 -6.84 -24.54
N PHE A 198 9.52 -5.73 -24.03
CA PHE A 198 8.74 -4.71 -23.33
C PHE A 198 8.75 -3.42 -24.16
N THR A 199 7.59 -2.85 -24.35
CA THR A 199 7.43 -1.51 -24.92
C THR A 199 7.27 -0.51 -23.78
N LEU A 200 8.21 0.40 -23.65
CA LEU A 200 8.22 1.43 -22.59
C LEU A 200 7.96 2.78 -23.23
N THR A 201 7.00 3.53 -22.70
CA THR A 201 6.81 4.94 -23.05
C THR A 201 7.18 5.78 -21.85
N ILE A 202 8.23 6.59 -21.98
CA ILE A 202 8.79 7.42 -20.91
C ILE A 202 8.83 8.85 -21.45
N ASP A 203 8.18 9.78 -20.78
CA ASP A 203 8.09 11.19 -21.18
C ASP A 203 7.63 11.41 -22.64
N GLY A 204 6.76 10.51 -23.11
CA GLY A 204 6.23 10.55 -24.48
C GLY A 204 7.11 9.85 -25.54
N GLU A 205 8.30 9.44 -25.20
CA GLU A 205 9.18 8.64 -26.07
C GLU A 205 8.96 7.14 -25.84
N THR A 206 8.83 6.40 -26.95
CA THR A 206 8.60 4.95 -26.90
C THR A 206 9.86 4.20 -27.30
N VAL A 207 10.29 3.27 -26.44
CA VAL A 207 11.43 2.39 -26.68
C VAL A 207 11.03 0.93 -26.49
N GLU A 208 11.59 0.05 -27.30
CA GLU A 208 11.46 -1.39 -27.13
C GLU A 208 12.75 -1.95 -26.53
N VAL A 209 12.59 -2.71 -25.44
CA VAL A 209 13.71 -3.36 -24.74
C VAL A 209 13.42 -4.84 -24.55
N SER A 210 14.45 -5.66 -24.69
CA SER A 210 14.36 -7.08 -24.38
C SER A 210 14.98 -7.36 -23.03
N GLY A 211 14.26 -8.07 -22.18
CA GLY A 211 14.69 -8.35 -20.83
C GLY A 211 13.88 -9.49 -20.19
N ILE A 212 14.25 -9.83 -18.98
CA ILE A 212 13.56 -10.86 -18.19
C ILE A 212 12.38 -10.29 -17.40
N GLY A 213 12.34 -8.98 -17.20
CA GLY A 213 11.28 -8.29 -16.47
C GLY A 213 11.48 -6.79 -16.46
N VAL A 214 10.43 -6.08 -16.06
CA VAL A 214 10.43 -4.63 -15.83
C VAL A 214 9.87 -4.38 -14.44
N VAL A 215 10.51 -3.51 -13.67
CA VAL A 215 10.06 -3.04 -12.37
C VAL A 215 9.92 -1.52 -12.42
N LEU A 216 8.77 -1.04 -12.00
CA LEU A 216 8.47 0.37 -11.78
C LEU A 216 8.48 0.60 -10.27
N ALA A 217 9.30 1.52 -9.79
CA ALA A 217 9.42 1.82 -8.37
C ALA A 217 9.11 3.29 -8.11
N ASN A 218 8.13 3.52 -7.23
CA ASN A 218 7.81 4.82 -6.66
C ASN A 218 8.78 5.20 -5.54
N PHE A 219 9.23 4.19 -4.80
CA PHE A 219 10.25 4.31 -3.76
C PHE A 219 11.39 3.36 -4.01
N SER A 220 12.60 3.83 -3.75
CA SER A 220 13.83 3.06 -3.96
C SER A 220 14.22 2.18 -2.77
N ASN A 221 13.66 2.43 -1.58
CA ASN A 221 14.03 1.67 -0.39
C ASN A 221 13.10 0.48 -0.19
N CYS A 222 13.56 -0.68 -0.63
CA CYS A 222 12.84 -1.96 -0.54
C CYS A 222 13.39 -2.85 0.59
N ARG A 223 14.26 -2.31 1.45
CA ARG A 223 14.98 -3.08 2.47
C ARG A 223 14.57 -2.67 3.87
N ASP A 224 14.28 -3.64 4.73
CA ASP A 224 14.16 -3.42 6.16
C ASP A 224 15.50 -2.86 6.71
N ARG A 225 15.43 -1.80 7.52
CA ARG A 225 16.62 -1.16 8.12
C ARG A 225 17.46 -2.10 8.98
N LYS A 226 16.95 -3.28 9.35
CA LYS A 226 17.66 -4.29 10.14
C LYS A 226 18.65 -5.14 9.36
N SER A 227 18.68 -5.04 8.05
CA SER A 227 19.57 -5.82 7.18
C SER A 227 20.71 -5.00 6.56
N VAL A 228 21.28 -4.06 7.31
CA VAL A 228 22.56 -3.46 6.94
C VAL A 228 23.65 -4.40 7.46
N VAL A 229 24.13 -5.24 6.61
CA VAL A 229 25.42 -5.93 6.74
C VAL A 229 26.30 -5.42 5.63
#